data_29a8b80e96cdce05d9ff786875f2b4e5
#
_entry.id   29a8b80e96cdce05d9ff786875f2b4e5
#
_cell.length_a   1.000
_cell.length_b   1.000
_cell.length_c   1.000
_cell.angle_alpha   90.00
_cell.angle_beta   90.00
_cell.angle_gamma   90.00
#
_symmetry.space_group_name_H-M   'P 1'
#
loop_
_entity.id
_entity.type
_entity.pdbx_description
1 polymer ?
#
loop_
_entity_poly.entity_id
_entity_poly.type
_entity_poly.pdbx_seq_one_letter_code
_entity_poly.pdbx_strand_id
1 'polypeptide(L)'
;MLDASFFRERETKDFLARWHVDHSTAKRIHEALSKLYSALSDSEVMSEGDLLDRFLEELKDVNDSYKNEEVMKRWLALSKHIGSNPLAEWGRVSAPAIRIKGVRDYAYLAIKRNGGPMHFSEVAKAIGSLFSKKAHIATTHNELIKDPRFVLVGRGLYALTEWGYSRGVVRDVIRETIEKVGPLKKDDIIKHVKKARFVKDNTILVNLNDSRYFKRLKDGRYEVA
;
A
#
# COMPACT_ATOMS: atom_id res chain seq x y z
N MET A 1 -6.95 -32.58 -40.91
CA MET A 1 -5.98 -31.64 -40.29
C MET A 1 -6.63 -30.30 -40.32
N LEU A 2 -6.97 -29.76 -39.11
CA LEU A 2 -7.44 -28.38 -39.00
C LEU A 2 -6.19 -27.52 -39.19
N ASP A 3 -6.12 -26.81 -40.30
CA ASP A 3 -5.08 -25.82 -40.58
C ASP A 3 -5.40 -24.60 -39.66
N ALA A 4 -4.91 -24.67 -38.45
CA ALA A 4 -5.09 -23.57 -37.48
C ALA A 4 -4.14 -22.44 -37.87
N SER A 5 -4.66 -21.45 -38.57
CA SER A 5 -3.89 -20.24 -38.87
C SER A 5 -3.56 -19.50 -37.58
N PHE A 6 -2.30 -19.41 -37.24
CA PHE A 6 -1.83 -18.63 -36.12
C PHE A 6 -1.57 -17.19 -36.55
N PHE A 7 -2.14 -16.23 -35.81
CA PHE A 7 -1.94 -14.81 -36.02
C PHE A 7 -1.01 -14.27 -34.96
N ARG A 8 0.04 -13.55 -35.38
CA ARG A 8 0.96 -12.87 -34.49
C ARG A 8 0.59 -11.41 -34.35
N GLU A 9 0.35 -10.95 -33.12
CA GLU A 9 0.26 -9.54 -32.81
C GLU A 9 1.53 -9.05 -32.14
N ARG A 10 2.02 -7.90 -32.59
CA ARG A 10 3.21 -7.25 -32.02
C ARG A 10 2.87 -6.66 -30.65
N GLU A 11 3.91 -6.48 -29.87
CA GLU A 11 3.82 -5.73 -28.62
C GLU A 11 3.30 -4.31 -28.84
N THR A 12 2.40 -3.85 -27.98
CA THR A 12 1.86 -2.50 -27.97
C THR A 12 2.23 -1.78 -26.65
N LYS A 13 1.78 -0.56 -26.46
CA LYS A 13 1.94 0.15 -25.17
C LYS A 13 1.19 -0.56 -24.03
N ASP A 14 0.08 -1.24 -24.34
CA ASP A 14 -0.85 -1.81 -23.35
C ASP A 14 -0.71 -3.32 -23.19
N PHE A 15 -0.23 -4.02 -24.24
CA PHE A 15 -0.19 -5.48 -24.27
C PHE A 15 1.15 -6.04 -24.74
N LEU A 16 1.54 -7.20 -24.21
CA LEU A 16 2.68 -7.97 -24.64
C LEU A 16 2.47 -8.56 -26.04
N ALA A 17 3.58 -8.91 -26.76
CA ALA A 17 3.51 -9.66 -28.00
C ALA A 17 2.86 -11.03 -27.76
N ARG A 18 2.01 -11.47 -28.67
CA ARG A 18 1.19 -12.68 -28.50
C ARG A 18 0.85 -13.37 -29.81
N TRP A 19 0.46 -14.63 -29.72
CA TRP A 19 -0.12 -15.41 -30.79
C TRP A 19 -1.57 -15.75 -30.43
N HIS A 20 -2.47 -15.75 -31.40
CA HIS A 20 -3.85 -16.20 -31.23
C HIS A 20 -4.33 -16.96 -32.47
N VAL A 21 -5.39 -17.76 -32.30
CA VAL A 21 -6.02 -18.55 -33.35
C VAL A 21 -7.33 -17.92 -33.84
N ASP A 22 -7.94 -17.07 -33.03
CA ASP A 22 -9.18 -16.37 -33.35
C ASP A 22 -9.07 -14.88 -33.02
N HIS A 23 -9.15 -14.06 -34.06
CA HIS A 23 -9.00 -12.61 -33.95
C HIS A 23 -10.18 -11.97 -33.21
N SER A 24 -11.39 -12.50 -33.37
CA SER A 24 -12.59 -11.96 -32.71
C SER A 24 -12.53 -12.14 -31.19
N THR A 25 -12.14 -13.34 -30.75
CA THR A 25 -11.93 -13.62 -29.31
C THR A 25 -10.79 -12.79 -28.74
N ALA A 26 -9.65 -12.67 -29.46
CA ALA A 26 -8.52 -11.83 -29.02
C ALA A 26 -8.93 -10.37 -28.81
N LYS A 27 -9.71 -9.80 -29.73
CA LYS A 27 -10.23 -8.44 -29.60
C LYS A 27 -11.11 -8.27 -28.37
N ARG A 28 -12.04 -9.18 -28.11
CA ARG A 28 -12.91 -9.16 -26.93
C ARG A 28 -12.16 -9.25 -25.63
N ILE A 29 -11.11 -10.11 -25.57
CA ILE A 29 -10.24 -10.20 -24.39
C ILE A 29 -9.51 -8.88 -24.13
N HIS A 30 -9.02 -8.20 -25.18
CA HIS A 30 -8.38 -6.89 -25.01
C HIS A 30 -9.35 -5.82 -24.51
N GLU A 31 -10.56 -5.80 -25.01
CA GLU A 31 -11.61 -4.90 -24.55
C GLU A 31 -11.95 -5.16 -23.08
N ALA A 32 -12.09 -6.45 -22.69
CA ALA A 32 -12.34 -6.85 -21.30
C ALA A 32 -11.18 -6.47 -20.36
N LEU A 33 -9.91 -6.69 -20.77
CA LEU A 33 -8.74 -6.28 -20.01
C LEU A 33 -8.66 -4.75 -19.85
N SER A 34 -9.02 -3.98 -20.87
CA SER A 34 -9.03 -2.52 -20.81
C SER A 34 -10.12 -2.01 -19.86
N LYS A 35 -11.31 -2.62 -19.88
CA LYS A 35 -12.39 -2.31 -18.94
C LYS A 35 -12.01 -2.67 -17.51
N LEU A 36 -11.48 -3.87 -17.29
CA LEU A 36 -10.99 -4.30 -15.98
C LEU A 36 -9.94 -3.31 -15.44
N TYR A 37 -8.95 -2.94 -16.25
CA TYR A 37 -7.95 -1.94 -15.86
C TYR A 37 -8.59 -0.60 -15.46
N SER A 38 -9.58 -0.14 -16.23
CA SER A 38 -10.27 1.13 -15.94
C SER A 38 -11.06 1.09 -14.64
N ALA A 39 -11.59 -0.09 -14.27
CA ALA A 39 -12.32 -0.30 -13.02
C ALA A 39 -11.42 -0.43 -11.78
N LEU A 40 -10.13 -0.78 -11.95
CA LEU A 40 -9.18 -0.85 -10.84
C LEU A 40 -8.75 0.56 -10.41
N SER A 41 -8.58 0.79 -9.10
CA SER A 41 -7.98 2.02 -8.57
C SER A 41 -6.46 1.87 -8.38
N ASP A 42 -5.75 3.00 -8.28
CA ASP A 42 -4.29 3.00 -8.03
C ASP A 42 -3.91 2.62 -6.58
N SER A 43 -4.86 2.58 -5.68
CA SER A 43 -4.64 2.22 -4.26
C SER A 43 -5.19 0.84 -3.89
N GLU A 44 -6.02 0.25 -4.75
CA GLU A 44 -6.66 -1.04 -4.48
C GLU A 44 -5.75 -2.19 -4.90
N VAL A 45 -5.62 -3.15 -3.99
CA VAL A 45 -5.09 -4.49 -4.29
C VAL A 45 -6.09 -5.52 -3.83
N MET A 46 -6.19 -6.63 -4.55
CA MET A 46 -7.18 -7.67 -4.29
C MET A 46 -6.57 -9.05 -4.44
N SER A 47 -7.27 -10.07 -3.97
CA SER A 47 -6.88 -11.46 -4.17
C SER A 47 -6.95 -11.84 -5.65
N GLU A 48 -6.24 -12.89 -6.03
CA GLU A 48 -6.33 -13.45 -7.39
C GLU A 48 -7.75 -13.88 -7.72
N GLY A 49 -8.48 -14.49 -6.77
CA GLY A 49 -9.87 -14.91 -6.97
C GLY A 49 -10.79 -13.71 -7.27
N ASP A 50 -10.72 -12.65 -6.45
CA ASP A 50 -11.54 -11.46 -6.67
C ASP A 50 -11.26 -10.79 -8.03
N LEU A 51 -9.99 -10.79 -8.47
CA LEU A 51 -9.64 -10.26 -9.79
C LEU A 51 -10.20 -11.13 -10.91
N LEU A 52 -10.11 -12.45 -10.79
CA LEU A 52 -10.64 -13.39 -11.78
C LEU A 52 -12.16 -13.28 -11.87
N ASP A 53 -12.86 -13.13 -10.76
CA ASP A 53 -14.30 -12.93 -10.73
C ASP A 53 -14.71 -11.64 -11.46
N ARG A 54 -14.02 -10.53 -11.18
CA ARG A 54 -14.24 -9.26 -11.91
C ARG A 54 -13.91 -9.39 -13.40
N PHE A 55 -12.86 -10.12 -13.74
CA PHE A 55 -12.50 -10.33 -15.14
C PHE A 55 -13.54 -11.20 -15.86
N LEU A 56 -14.06 -12.23 -15.19
CA LEU A 56 -15.10 -13.10 -15.72
C LEU A 56 -16.39 -12.32 -16.07
N GLU A 57 -16.74 -11.32 -15.26
CA GLU A 57 -17.88 -10.44 -15.55
C GLU A 57 -17.72 -9.67 -16.86
N GLU A 58 -16.49 -9.30 -17.23
CA GLU A 58 -16.20 -8.62 -18.49
C GLU A 58 -16.13 -9.55 -19.70
N LEU A 59 -16.08 -10.87 -19.46
CA LEU A 59 -15.97 -11.91 -20.51
C LEU A 59 -17.32 -12.54 -20.88
N LYS A 60 -18.45 -11.91 -20.59
CA LYS A 60 -19.81 -12.47 -20.80
C LYS A 60 -20.04 -13.00 -22.22
N ASP A 61 -19.47 -12.34 -23.22
CA ASP A 61 -19.62 -12.67 -24.63
C ASP A 61 -18.55 -13.63 -25.19
N VAL A 62 -17.67 -14.13 -24.34
CA VAL A 62 -16.62 -15.11 -24.71
C VAL A 62 -17.14 -16.52 -24.46
N ASN A 63 -16.76 -17.48 -25.31
CA ASN A 63 -17.16 -18.88 -25.17
C ASN A 63 -16.68 -19.45 -23.82
N ASP A 64 -17.57 -20.16 -23.11
CA ASP A 64 -17.33 -20.69 -21.77
C ASP A 64 -16.16 -21.69 -21.71
N SER A 65 -15.87 -22.39 -22.81
CA SER A 65 -14.71 -23.30 -22.90
C SER A 65 -13.38 -22.60 -22.65
N TYR A 66 -13.31 -21.29 -22.85
CA TYR A 66 -12.11 -20.47 -22.59
C TYR A 66 -12.10 -19.79 -21.23
N LYS A 67 -13.19 -19.85 -20.46
CA LYS A 67 -13.34 -19.17 -19.16
C LYS A 67 -12.84 -19.98 -17.96
N ASN A 68 -11.84 -20.84 -18.15
CA ASN A 68 -11.21 -21.51 -17.03
C ASN A 68 -10.09 -20.64 -16.42
N GLU A 69 -9.82 -20.89 -15.15
CA GLU A 69 -8.88 -20.08 -14.34
C GLU A 69 -7.49 -19.98 -14.98
N GLU A 70 -6.95 -21.08 -15.53
CA GLU A 70 -5.62 -21.09 -16.14
C GLU A 70 -5.56 -20.19 -17.38
N VAL A 71 -6.57 -20.26 -18.23
CA VAL A 71 -6.65 -19.43 -19.45
C VAL A 71 -6.85 -17.96 -19.08
N MET A 72 -7.72 -17.66 -18.12
CA MET A 72 -7.92 -16.28 -17.66
C MET A 72 -6.65 -15.67 -17.07
N LYS A 73 -5.85 -16.43 -16.30
CA LYS A 73 -4.54 -15.99 -15.80
C LYS A 73 -3.56 -15.69 -16.94
N ARG A 74 -3.54 -16.51 -17.98
CA ARG A 74 -2.71 -16.25 -19.16
C ARG A 74 -3.15 -14.96 -19.88
N TRP A 75 -4.44 -14.68 -19.95
CA TRP A 75 -4.95 -13.45 -20.54
C TRP A 75 -4.60 -12.22 -19.68
N LEU A 76 -4.75 -12.32 -18.37
CA LEU A 76 -4.31 -11.23 -17.45
C LEU A 76 -2.83 -10.92 -17.65
N ALA A 77 -1.98 -11.94 -17.84
CA ALA A 77 -0.55 -11.79 -18.08
C ALA A 77 -0.21 -11.09 -19.41
N LEU A 78 -1.16 -10.91 -20.33
CA LEU A 78 -0.94 -10.13 -21.56
C LEU A 78 -0.94 -8.63 -21.29
N SER A 79 -1.61 -8.17 -20.23
CA SER A 79 -1.67 -6.75 -19.88
C SER A 79 -0.35 -6.27 -19.29
N LYS A 80 0.14 -5.12 -19.74
CA LYS A 80 1.29 -4.43 -19.12
C LYS A 80 0.89 -3.55 -17.92
N HIS A 81 -0.41 -3.40 -17.69
CA HIS A 81 -0.97 -2.48 -16.70
C HIS A 81 -1.55 -3.17 -15.48
N ILE A 82 -1.83 -4.48 -15.59
CA ILE A 82 -2.33 -5.32 -14.49
C ILE A 82 -1.21 -6.29 -14.09
N GLY A 83 -0.97 -6.44 -12.81
CA GLY A 83 0.08 -7.32 -12.31
C GLY A 83 -0.14 -7.72 -10.86
N SER A 84 0.73 -8.57 -10.36
CA SER A 84 0.71 -9.02 -8.96
C SER A 84 1.99 -8.68 -8.23
N ASN A 85 1.90 -8.61 -6.90
CA ASN A 85 3.03 -8.48 -6.00
C ASN A 85 3.47 -9.86 -5.43
N PRO A 86 4.59 -9.93 -4.68
CA PRO A 86 5.05 -11.17 -4.07
C PRO A 86 4.14 -11.77 -2.98
N LEU A 87 3.07 -11.08 -2.60
CA LEU A 87 2.02 -11.60 -1.70
C LEU A 87 0.83 -12.19 -2.47
N ALA A 88 0.95 -12.36 -3.80
CA ALA A 88 -0.12 -12.76 -4.71
C ALA A 88 -1.35 -11.83 -4.69
N GLU A 89 -1.14 -10.56 -4.33
CA GLU A 89 -2.16 -9.53 -4.46
C GLU A 89 -2.02 -8.88 -5.84
N TRP A 90 -3.15 -8.62 -6.48
CA TRP A 90 -3.26 -8.08 -7.83
C TRP A 90 -3.79 -6.66 -7.84
N GLY A 91 -3.38 -5.89 -8.84
CA GLY A 91 -3.82 -4.51 -9.03
C GLY A 91 -3.15 -3.85 -10.23
N ARG A 92 -3.25 -2.52 -10.31
CA ARG A 92 -2.52 -1.76 -11.33
C ARG A 92 -1.02 -1.83 -11.08
N VAL A 93 -0.23 -2.05 -12.12
CA VAL A 93 1.25 -2.06 -12.05
C VAL A 93 1.80 -0.71 -11.56
N SER A 94 1.07 0.39 -11.74
CA SER A 94 1.41 1.72 -11.20
C SER A 94 1.27 1.81 -9.67
N ALA A 95 0.44 0.96 -9.07
CA ALA A 95 0.17 0.98 -7.63
C ALA A 95 1.43 0.72 -6.80
N PRO A 96 1.67 1.47 -5.71
CA PRO A 96 2.84 1.28 -4.84
C PRO A 96 2.95 -0.12 -4.25
N ALA A 97 1.82 -0.80 -4.05
CA ALA A 97 1.76 -2.16 -3.53
C ALA A 97 2.11 -3.23 -4.59
N ILE A 98 2.02 -2.92 -5.88
CA ILE A 98 2.30 -3.85 -6.99
C ILE A 98 3.71 -3.63 -7.54
N ARG A 99 4.15 -2.38 -7.67
CA ARG A 99 5.43 -2.02 -8.27
C ARG A 99 6.60 -2.23 -7.32
N ILE A 100 7.13 -3.45 -7.26
CA ILE A 100 8.23 -3.81 -6.37
C ILE A 100 9.56 -3.72 -7.11
N LYS A 101 10.43 -2.78 -6.70
CA LYS A 101 11.76 -2.55 -7.29
C LYS A 101 12.92 -2.78 -6.33
N GLY A 102 12.70 -2.66 -5.02
CA GLY A 102 13.77 -2.73 -4.05
C GLY A 102 13.32 -2.84 -2.61
N VAL A 103 14.28 -2.74 -1.68
CA VAL A 103 14.07 -2.91 -0.23
C VAL A 103 12.93 -2.05 0.31
N ARG A 104 12.82 -0.79 -0.14
CA ARG A 104 11.75 0.12 0.28
C ARG A 104 10.34 -0.38 -0.06
N ASP A 105 10.19 -1.05 -1.21
CA ASP A 105 8.88 -1.55 -1.64
C ASP A 105 8.50 -2.81 -0.86
N TYR A 106 9.48 -3.71 -0.62
CA TYR A 106 9.28 -4.84 0.30
C TYR A 106 8.97 -4.38 1.72
N ALA A 107 9.61 -3.30 2.20
CA ALA A 107 9.31 -2.70 3.50
C ALA A 107 7.87 -2.17 3.56
N TYR A 108 7.40 -1.52 2.49
CA TYR A 108 6.02 -1.06 2.38
C TYR A 108 5.03 -2.24 2.50
N LEU A 109 5.24 -3.32 1.75
CA LEU A 109 4.39 -4.51 1.85
C LEU A 109 4.45 -5.17 3.23
N ALA A 110 5.64 -5.25 3.85
CA ALA A 110 5.80 -5.84 5.17
C ALA A 110 5.03 -5.06 6.24
N ILE A 111 5.15 -3.73 6.25
CA ILE A 111 4.44 -2.85 7.19
C ILE A 111 2.93 -2.89 6.92
N LYS A 112 2.51 -2.84 5.65
CA LYS A 112 1.09 -2.91 5.26
C LYS A 112 0.46 -4.22 5.72
N ARG A 113 1.13 -5.34 5.49
CA ARG A 113 0.66 -6.67 5.94
C ARG A 113 0.60 -6.80 7.46
N ASN A 114 1.53 -6.16 8.18
CA ASN A 114 1.52 -6.14 9.65
C ASN A 114 0.31 -5.37 10.21
N GLY A 115 -0.27 -4.44 9.45
CA GLY A 115 -1.43 -3.65 9.84
C GLY A 115 -1.16 -2.60 10.92
N GLY A 116 0.11 -2.32 11.26
CA GLY A 116 0.50 -1.37 12.29
C GLY A 116 1.98 -0.99 12.21
N PRO A 117 2.42 0.00 13.02
CA PRO A 117 3.82 0.42 13.07
C PRO A 117 4.77 -0.73 13.39
N MET A 118 5.93 -0.76 12.72
CA MET A 118 6.98 -1.75 12.93
C MET A 118 8.32 -1.08 13.23
N HIS A 119 9.12 -1.71 14.07
CA HIS A 119 10.51 -1.28 14.26
C HIS A 119 11.33 -1.63 13.02
N PHE A 120 12.27 -0.76 12.61
CA PHE A 120 13.05 -0.96 11.36
C PHE A 120 13.78 -2.31 11.30
N SER A 121 14.22 -2.85 12.46
CA SER A 121 14.86 -4.16 12.52
C SER A 121 13.86 -5.31 12.30
N GLU A 122 12.61 -5.14 12.74
CA GLU A 122 11.52 -6.09 12.50
C GLU A 122 11.09 -6.06 11.03
N VAL A 123 11.06 -4.86 10.42
CA VAL A 123 10.82 -4.72 8.98
C VAL A 123 11.86 -5.49 8.18
N ALA A 124 13.15 -5.36 8.53
CA ALA A 124 14.22 -6.10 7.85
C ALA A 124 14.06 -7.62 7.99
N LYS A 125 13.68 -8.11 9.17
CA LYS A 125 13.36 -9.54 9.41
C LYS A 125 12.15 -9.99 8.61
N ALA A 126 11.08 -9.19 8.61
CA ALA A 126 9.86 -9.49 7.87
C ALA A 126 10.10 -9.59 6.36
N ILE A 127 10.96 -8.74 5.79
CA ILE A 127 11.36 -8.86 4.38
C ILE A 127 12.01 -10.22 4.12
N GLY A 128 12.88 -10.68 5.01
CA GLY A 128 13.51 -12.00 4.90
C GLY A 128 12.50 -13.14 4.95
N SER A 129 11.60 -13.12 5.92
CA SER A 129 10.64 -14.21 6.14
C SER A 129 9.50 -14.25 5.10
N LEU A 130 8.99 -13.09 4.69
CA LEU A 130 7.85 -13.01 3.76
C LEU A 130 8.26 -13.19 2.29
N PHE A 131 9.43 -12.69 1.91
CA PHE A 131 9.80 -12.59 0.49
C PHE A 131 11.08 -13.37 0.14
N SER A 132 11.68 -14.07 1.10
CA SER A 132 12.97 -14.78 0.93
C SER A 132 14.06 -13.86 0.36
N LYS A 133 14.02 -12.56 0.71
CA LYS A 133 14.96 -11.52 0.28
C LYS A 133 15.84 -11.08 1.44
N LYS A 134 17.16 -11.09 1.23
CA LYS A 134 18.10 -10.58 2.24
C LYS A 134 18.00 -9.05 2.31
N ALA A 135 17.58 -8.53 3.45
CA ALA A 135 17.54 -7.10 3.73
C ALA A 135 18.42 -6.79 4.95
N HIS A 136 19.44 -5.94 4.76
CA HIS A 136 20.28 -5.49 5.86
C HIS A 136 19.52 -4.43 6.68
N ILE A 137 19.65 -4.51 8.01
CA ILE A 137 18.95 -3.61 8.94
C ILE A 137 19.28 -2.14 8.64
N ALA A 138 20.56 -1.80 8.44
CA ALA A 138 20.97 -0.43 8.13
C ALA A 138 20.42 0.07 6.79
N THR A 139 20.41 -0.77 5.75
CA THR A 139 19.83 -0.43 4.46
C THR A 139 18.32 -0.20 4.59
N THR A 140 17.62 -1.11 5.28
CA THR A 140 16.19 -0.98 5.53
C THR A 140 15.87 0.32 6.26
N HIS A 141 16.62 0.64 7.33
CA HIS A 141 16.43 1.88 8.08
C HIS A 141 16.64 3.13 7.20
N ASN A 142 17.70 3.15 6.39
CA ASN A 142 17.96 4.26 5.47
C ASN A 142 16.85 4.45 4.43
N GLU A 143 16.31 3.34 3.88
CA GLU A 143 15.19 3.40 2.94
C GLU A 143 13.91 3.91 3.60
N LEU A 144 13.62 3.50 4.84
CA LEU A 144 12.46 3.99 5.60
C LEU A 144 12.56 5.49 5.92
N ILE A 145 13.77 6.04 6.11
CA ILE A 145 13.98 7.48 6.33
C ILE A 145 13.75 8.28 5.04
N LYS A 146 14.22 7.77 3.90
CA LYS A 146 14.24 8.50 2.63
C LYS A 146 12.89 8.51 1.91
N ASP A 147 12.11 7.44 2.04
CA ASP A 147 10.89 7.25 1.26
C ASP A 147 9.69 7.93 1.96
N PRO A 148 8.99 8.86 1.27
CA PRO A 148 7.88 9.61 1.86
C PRO A 148 6.66 8.78 2.24
N ARG A 149 6.56 7.53 1.77
CA ARG A 149 5.50 6.59 2.16
C ARG A 149 5.57 6.20 3.64
N PHE A 150 6.73 6.40 4.28
CA PHE A 150 6.92 6.06 5.69
C PHE A 150 6.98 7.29 6.57
N VAL A 151 6.50 7.12 7.79
CA VAL A 151 6.57 8.13 8.84
C VAL A 151 7.11 7.51 10.13
N LEU A 152 8.08 8.18 10.75
CA LEU A 152 8.61 7.79 12.05
C LEU A 152 7.60 8.17 13.14
N VAL A 153 7.02 7.18 13.82
CA VAL A 153 5.96 7.38 14.82
C VAL A 153 6.41 7.09 16.27
N GLY A 154 7.61 6.55 16.44
CA GLY A 154 8.21 6.23 17.73
C GLY A 154 9.71 5.99 17.58
N ARG A 155 10.42 5.57 18.64
CA ARG A 155 11.85 5.24 18.57
C ARG A 155 12.10 4.07 17.62
N GLY A 156 12.56 4.35 16.40
CA GLY A 156 12.78 3.35 15.36
C GLY A 156 11.52 2.68 14.80
N LEU A 157 10.32 3.13 15.20
CA LEU A 157 9.05 2.64 14.71
C LEU A 157 8.57 3.44 13.51
N TYR A 158 8.31 2.76 12.43
CA TYR A 158 7.79 3.34 11.19
C TYR A 158 6.38 2.83 10.90
N ALA A 159 5.54 3.74 10.40
CA ALA A 159 4.20 3.46 9.91
C ALA A 159 4.06 3.93 8.46
N LEU A 160 2.97 3.59 7.81
CA LEU A 160 2.63 4.14 6.50
C LEU A 160 2.01 5.53 6.66
N THR A 161 2.45 6.49 5.83
CA THR A 161 1.93 7.86 5.82
C THR A 161 0.43 7.88 5.48
N GLU A 162 -0.04 6.95 4.64
CA GLU A 162 -1.44 6.78 4.26
C GLU A 162 -2.37 6.43 5.45
N TRP A 163 -1.81 5.98 6.58
CA TRP A 163 -2.58 5.71 7.80
C TRP A 163 -2.87 6.96 8.65
N GLY A 164 -2.45 8.15 8.17
CA GLY A 164 -2.77 9.42 8.81
C GLY A 164 -1.91 9.78 10.02
N TYR A 165 -0.77 9.09 10.23
CA TYR A 165 0.16 9.46 11.29
C TYR A 165 0.89 10.77 10.97
N SER A 166 1.01 11.65 11.97
CA SER A 166 1.70 12.94 11.85
C SER A 166 3.24 12.78 11.92
N ARG A 167 3.95 13.59 11.15
CA ARG A 167 5.41 13.75 11.25
C ARG A 167 5.78 14.64 12.45
N GLY A 168 7.04 14.63 12.85
CA GLY A 168 7.55 15.49 13.91
C GLY A 168 7.72 14.78 15.26
N VAL A 169 8.05 15.54 16.30
CA VAL A 169 8.17 15.03 17.68
C VAL A 169 6.81 15.14 18.41
N VAL A 170 6.68 14.38 19.49
CA VAL A 170 5.41 14.34 20.28
C VAL A 170 4.94 15.74 20.67
N ARG A 171 5.86 16.60 21.04
CA ARG A 171 5.59 18.01 21.41
C ARG A 171 4.90 18.79 20.28
N ASP A 172 5.33 18.60 19.04
CA ASP A 172 4.76 19.31 17.89
C ASP A 172 3.33 18.87 17.64
N VAL A 173 3.04 17.56 17.77
CA VAL A 173 1.69 17.01 17.64
C VAL A 173 0.76 17.54 18.77
N ILE A 174 1.28 17.65 20.01
CA ILE A 174 0.51 18.25 21.11
C ILE A 174 0.18 19.71 20.78
N ARG A 175 1.18 20.48 20.31
CA ARG A 175 1.00 21.88 19.92
C ARG A 175 -0.05 22.03 18.83
N GLU A 176 0.11 21.33 17.71
CA GLU A 176 -0.86 21.36 16.61
C GLU A 176 -2.27 20.97 17.04
N THR A 177 -2.39 20.00 17.94
CA THR A 177 -3.69 19.59 18.48
C THR A 177 -4.35 20.72 19.25
N ILE A 178 -3.61 21.37 20.16
CA ILE A 178 -4.13 22.47 20.97
C ILE A 178 -4.42 23.69 20.09
N GLU A 179 -3.57 24.02 19.12
CA GLU A 179 -3.80 25.14 18.18
C GLU A 179 -5.06 24.95 17.32
N LYS A 180 -5.35 23.71 16.90
CA LYS A 180 -6.53 23.40 16.06
C LYS A 180 -7.84 23.33 16.85
N VAL A 181 -7.83 22.81 18.07
CA VAL A 181 -9.04 22.49 18.84
C VAL A 181 -9.27 23.47 19.98
N GLY A 182 -8.24 24.25 20.36
CA GLY A 182 -8.23 25.10 21.56
C GLY A 182 -7.73 24.37 22.80
N PRO A 183 -7.78 25.00 23.97
CA PRO A 183 -7.32 24.40 25.22
C PRO A 183 -8.08 23.13 25.58
N LEU A 184 -7.35 22.04 25.86
CA LEU A 184 -7.85 20.69 26.08
C LEU A 184 -7.45 20.12 27.44
N LYS A 185 -8.25 19.23 28.01
CA LYS A 185 -7.89 18.41 29.17
C LYS A 185 -6.83 17.37 28.79
N LYS A 186 -6.04 16.98 29.79
CA LYS A 186 -4.96 15.99 29.66
C LYS A 186 -5.39 14.73 28.91
N ASP A 187 -6.54 14.16 29.27
CA ASP A 187 -6.99 12.88 28.71
C ASP A 187 -7.41 13.02 27.23
N ASP A 188 -7.96 14.17 26.87
CA ASP A 188 -8.31 14.44 25.46
C ASP A 188 -7.06 14.67 24.61
N ILE A 189 -6.04 15.36 25.15
CA ILE A 189 -4.73 15.48 24.48
C ILE A 189 -4.12 14.10 24.26
N ILE A 190 -4.11 13.22 25.29
CA ILE A 190 -3.60 11.86 25.15
C ILE A 190 -4.32 11.11 24.04
N LYS A 191 -5.66 11.17 23.98
CA LYS A 191 -6.45 10.52 22.93
C LYS A 191 -6.09 11.04 21.53
N HIS A 192 -5.98 12.36 21.36
CA HIS A 192 -5.63 12.95 20.06
C HIS A 192 -4.20 12.58 19.61
N VAL A 193 -3.24 12.69 20.53
CA VAL A 193 -1.84 12.35 20.22
C VAL A 193 -1.69 10.88 19.90
N LYS A 194 -2.37 9.97 20.59
CA LYS A 194 -2.34 8.52 20.32
C LYS A 194 -2.97 8.16 18.96
N LYS A 195 -3.91 8.94 18.45
CA LYS A 195 -4.42 8.77 17.08
C LYS A 195 -3.36 9.13 16.01
N ALA A 196 -2.54 10.14 16.31
CA ALA A 196 -1.52 10.65 15.38
C ALA A 196 -0.13 10.01 15.57
N ARG A 197 0.14 9.37 16.71
CA ARG A 197 1.46 8.82 17.07
C ARG A 197 1.35 7.55 17.90
N PHE A 198 2.28 6.63 17.67
CA PHE A 198 2.42 5.41 18.48
C PHE A 198 3.36 5.67 19.67
N VAL A 199 2.82 6.24 20.75
CA VAL A 199 3.61 6.62 21.94
C VAL A 199 2.90 6.24 23.23
N LYS A 200 3.70 6.02 24.28
CA LYS A 200 3.18 5.76 25.64
C LYS A 200 2.64 7.04 26.25
N ASP A 201 1.61 6.94 27.07
CA ASP A 201 0.98 8.07 27.77
C ASP A 201 2.00 8.89 28.56
N ASN A 202 2.93 8.22 29.26
CA ASN A 202 3.98 8.90 30.02
C ASN A 202 4.87 9.80 29.15
N THR A 203 5.14 9.42 27.89
CA THR A 203 5.91 10.27 26.96
C THR A 203 5.12 11.53 26.60
N ILE A 204 3.82 11.42 26.44
CA ILE A 204 2.92 12.56 26.20
C ILE A 204 2.91 13.48 27.41
N LEU A 205 2.75 12.92 28.62
CA LEU A 205 2.71 13.66 29.87
C LEU A 205 4.01 14.41 30.14
N VAL A 206 5.17 13.79 29.93
CA VAL A 206 6.47 14.45 30.09
C VAL A 206 6.59 15.66 29.16
N ASN A 207 6.17 15.53 27.90
CA ASN A 207 6.18 16.66 26.96
C ASN A 207 5.16 17.74 27.34
N LEU A 208 3.97 17.36 27.80
CA LEU A 208 2.89 18.27 28.16
C LEU A 208 3.23 19.10 29.44
N ASN A 209 4.03 18.53 30.34
CA ASN A 209 4.47 19.19 31.57
C ASN A 209 5.69 20.11 31.35
N ASP A 210 6.23 20.20 30.15
CA ASP A 210 7.30 21.16 29.85
C ASP A 210 6.74 22.58 29.70
N SER A 211 6.88 23.36 30.77
CA SER A 211 6.37 24.72 30.88
C SER A 211 6.88 25.73 29.85
N ARG A 212 7.96 25.39 29.15
CA ARG A 212 8.46 26.20 28.03
C ARG A 212 7.56 26.17 26.80
N TYR A 213 6.69 25.17 26.69
CA TYR A 213 5.85 24.94 25.53
C TYR A 213 4.36 24.88 25.83
N PHE A 214 4.00 24.49 27.05
CA PHE A 214 2.60 24.32 27.44
C PHE A 214 2.32 24.89 28.83
N LYS A 215 1.16 25.51 28.97
CA LYS A 215 0.70 26.09 30.24
C LYS A 215 -0.57 25.41 30.68
N ARG A 216 -0.64 25.04 31.97
CA ARG A 216 -1.86 24.50 32.55
C ARG A 216 -2.71 25.64 33.09
N LEU A 217 -3.96 25.71 32.66
CA LEU A 217 -4.96 26.68 33.09
C LEU A 217 -5.56 26.29 34.46
N LYS A 218 -6.22 27.24 35.10
CA LYS A 218 -6.86 27.03 36.42
C LYS A 218 -7.96 25.95 36.40
N ASP A 219 -8.61 25.75 35.26
CA ASP A 219 -9.65 24.74 35.02
C ASP A 219 -9.09 23.35 34.66
N GLY A 220 -7.77 23.21 34.68
CA GLY A 220 -7.06 21.94 34.40
C GLY A 220 -6.83 21.64 32.92
N ARG A 221 -7.24 22.51 31.99
CA ARG A 221 -6.90 22.43 30.58
C ARG A 221 -5.48 22.91 30.32
N TYR A 222 -4.93 22.54 29.16
CA TYR A 222 -3.61 22.95 28.70
C TYR A 222 -3.75 23.82 27.44
N GLU A 223 -2.93 24.86 27.38
CA GLU A 223 -2.75 25.71 26.19
C GLU A 223 -1.27 25.77 25.79
N VAL A 224 -0.98 26.27 24.58
CA VAL A 224 0.38 26.56 24.14
C VAL A 224 0.89 27.78 24.93
N ALA A 225 2.16 27.73 25.40
CA ALA A 225 2.79 28.79 26.19
C ALA A 225 3.18 30.00 25.36
#